data_17d4cb49887ef0d9f979229502ef41f9
#
_entry.id   17d4cb49887ef0d9f979229502ef41f9
#
_cell.length_a   1.000
_cell.length_b   1.000
_cell.length_c   1.000
_cell.angle_alpha   90.00
_cell.angle_beta   90.00
_cell.angle_gamma   90.00
#
_symmetry.space_group_name_H-M   'P 1'
#
loop_
_entity.id
_entity.type
_entity.pdbx_description
1 polymer ?
#
loop_
_entity_poly.entity_id
_entity_poly.type
_entity_poly.pdbx_seq_one_letter_code
_entity_poly.pdbx_strand_id
1 'polypeptide(L)'
;MCIRDRTAEIAVKASITGHLVVSTLHTNSSANTITRLADMGVENYLIADSVVGVIAQRLVRRVCPACGIVREATAGEKKILGIKDPTRRINVRTPGHKECVRCGGTGYYGRIGIYEIMPVTADLRQAINRGENADVLEEIALTHGMKTLRMSAIDYALRGITLSLIHI
;
A
#
# COMPACT_ATOMS: atom_id res chain seq x y z
N MET A 1 -8.77 27.90 7.58
CA MET A 1 -8.78 26.61 8.30
C MET A 1 -9.96 25.79 7.78
N CYS A 2 -9.66 24.69 7.07
CA CYS A 2 -10.67 23.82 6.49
C CYS A 2 -11.34 22.97 7.59
N ILE A 3 -12.56 22.46 7.36
CA ILE A 3 -13.25 21.54 8.29
C ILE A 3 -12.36 20.30 8.56
N ARG A 4 -11.61 19.84 7.56
CA ARG A 4 -10.69 18.71 7.66
C ARG A 4 -9.53 18.96 8.64
N ASP A 5 -8.96 20.17 8.64
CA ASP A 5 -7.83 20.54 9.51
C ASP A 5 -8.29 20.53 10.99
N ARG A 6 -9.46 21.07 11.29
CA ARG A 6 -10.05 21.04 12.62
C ARG A 6 -10.36 19.62 13.09
N THR A 7 -10.81 18.74 12.18
CA THR A 7 -11.09 17.34 12.50
C THR A 7 -9.82 16.58 12.85
N ALA A 8 -8.73 16.81 12.10
CA ALA A 8 -7.43 16.19 12.38
C ALA A 8 -6.89 16.59 13.76
N GLU A 9 -6.97 17.88 14.09
CA GLU A 9 -6.54 18.40 15.40
C GLU A 9 -7.34 17.78 16.57
N ILE A 10 -8.66 17.67 16.42
CA ILE A 10 -9.52 17.03 17.43
C ILE A 10 -9.17 15.54 17.58
N ALA A 11 -8.97 14.83 16.47
CA ALA A 11 -8.63 13.42 16.45
C ALA A 11 -7.31 13.15 17.19
N VAL A 12 -6.28 13.97 16.91
CA VAL A 12 -4.98 13.90 17.56
C VAL A 12 -5.09 14.17 19.07
N LYS A 13 -5.79 15.22 19.48
CA LYS A 13 -6.02 15.53 20.90
C LYS A 13 -6.74 14.39 21.62
N ALA A 14 -7.74 13.78 21.00
CA ALA A 14 -8.44 12.63 21.57
C ALA A 14 -7.49 11.41 21.72
N SER A 15 -6.62 11.18 20.74
CA SER A 15 -5.63 10.09 20.80
C SER A 15 -4.65 10.28 21.96
N ILE A 16 -4.14 11.49 22.16
CA ILE A 16 -3.22 11.82 23.28
C ILE A 16 -3.88 11.60 24.64
N THR A 17 -5.20 11.82 24.76
CA THR A 17 -5.95 11.55 26.00
C THR A 17 -6.30 10.07 26.20
N GLY A 18 -5.75 9.16 25.39
CA GLY A 18 -5.89 7.71 25.54
C GLY A 18 -7.03 7.08 24.74
N HIS A 19 -7.73 7.84 23.89
CA HIS A 19 -8.77 7.27 23.03
C HIS A 19 -8.16 6.63 21.80
N LEU A 20 -8.66 5.45 21.42
CA LEU A 20 -8.35 4.86 20.12
C LEU A 20 -9.13 5.61 19.03
N VAL A 21 -8.40 6.30 18.17
CA VAL A 21 -8.98 7.01 17.03
C VAL A 21 -8.62 6.30 15.74
N VAL A 22 -9.62 5.99 14.93
CA VAL A 22 -9.45 5.42 13.58
C VAL A 22 -10.05 6.40 12.58
N SER A 23 -9.25 6.79 11.59
CA SER A 23 -9.67 7.74 10.54
C SER A 23 -9.11 7.34 9.18
N THR A 24 -9.58 8.01 8.13
CA THR A 24 -9.10 7.79 6.76
C THR A 24 -8.60 9.09 6.14
N LEU A 25 -7.49 9.01 5.42
CA LEU A 25 -6.95 10.09 4.61
C LEU A 25 -6.74 9.60 3.17
N HIS A 26 -6.89 10.51 2.21
CA HIS A 26 -6.61 10.21 0.81
C HIS A 26 -5.15 10.53 0.50
N THR A 27 -4.31 9.49 0.56
CA THR A 27 -2.86 9.57 0.29
C THR A 27 -2.42 8.42 -0.60
N ASN A 28 -1.26 8.56 -1.22
CA ASN A 28 -0.72 7.54 -2.13
C ASN A 28 0.12 6.47 -1.41
N SER A 29 0.68 6.78 -0.25
CA SER A 29 1.48 5.85 0.57
C SER A 29 1.27 6.14 2.07
N SER A 30 1.75 5.25 2.92
CA SER A 30 1.70 5.44 4.37
C SER A 30 2.56 6.59 4.83
N ALA A 31 3.78 6.76 4.27
CA ALA A 31 4.66 7.86 4.61
C ALA A 31 4.06 9.23 4.24
N ASN A 32 3.43 9.33 3.06
CA ASN A 32 2.71 10.55 2.65
C ASN A 32 1.54 10.92 3.57
N THR A 33 1.03 9.98 4.34
CA THR A 33 -0.02 10.27 5.32
C THR A 33 0.52 11.13 6.47
N ILE A 34 1.74 10.88 6.91
CA ILE A 34 2.41 11.67 7.96
C ILE A 34 2.62 13.11 7.50
N THR A 35 3.23 13.30 6.33
CA THR A 35 3.45 14.64 5.76
C THR A 35 2.13 15.36 5.52
N ARG A 36 1.08 14.64 5.11
CA ARG A 36 -0.25 15.21 4.92
C ARG A 36 -0.88 15.73 6.20
N LEU A 37 -0.68 15.04 7.34
CA LEU A 37 -1.12 15.54 8.64
C LEU A 37 -0.39 16.83 9.03
N ALA A 38 0.92 16.91 8.78
CA ALA A 38 1.70 18.12 9.00
C ALA A 38 1.22 19.29 8.11
N ASP A 39 0.93 19.03 6.81
CA ASP A 39 0.35 20.02 5.89
C ASP A 39 -1.02 20.54 6.35
N MET A 40 -1.77 19.72 7.09
CA MET A 40 -3.06 20.11 7.69
C MET A 40 -2.89 20.93 8.97
N GLY A 41 -1.65 21.27 9.35
CA GLY A 41 -1.34 22.11 10.49
C GLY A 41 -1.21 21.35 11.82
N VAL A 42 -1.11 20.02 11.78
CA VAL A 42 -0.82 19.24 13.00
C VAL A 42 0.69 19.27 13.26
N GLU A 43 1.07 19.70 14.45
CA GLU A 43 2.47 19.77 14.86
C GLU A 43 3.14 18.37 14.85
N ASN A 44 4.39 18.30 14.38
CA ASN A 44 5.10 17.04 14.20
C ASN A 44 5.19 16.20 15.47
N TYR A 45 5.43 16.82 16.62
CA TYR A 45 5.48 16.11 17.91
C TYR A 45 4.14 15.48 18.29
N LEU A 46 3.02 16.14 17.94
CA LEU A 46 1.68 15.59 18.18
C LEU A 46 1.40 14.39 17.23
N ILE A 47 1.85 14.46 15.99
CA ILE A 47 1.75 13.33 15.04
C ILE A 47 2.56 12.16 15.58
N ALA A 48 3.82 12.41 15.98
CA ALA A 48 4.72 11.39 16.49
C ALA A 48 4.19 10.66 17.72
N ASP A 49 3.50 11.37 18.62
CA ASP A 49 2.97 10.80 19.86
C ASP A 49 1.59 10.15 19.68
N SER A 50 0.78 10.63 18.74
CA SER A 50 -0.60 10.17 18.57
C SER A 50 -0.75 9.03 17.56
N VAL A 51 0.07 9.02 16.49
CA VAL A 51 -0.05 8.02 15.42
C VAL A 51 0.70 6.75 15.79
N VAL A 52 -0.04 5.65 15.94
CA VAL A 52 0.55 4.32 16.23
C VAL A 52 0.87 3.53 14.98
N GLY A 53 0.23 3.83 13.88
CA GLY A 53 0.49 3.18 12.59
C GLY A 53 -0.40 3.71 11.47
N VAL A 54 0.03 3.48 10.25
CA VAL A 54 -0.70 3.86 9.03
C VAL A 54 -0.83 2.64 8.14
N ILE A 55 -2.03 2.45 7.58
CA ILE A 55 -2.32 1.38 6.63
C ILE A 55 -2.75 2.02 5.32
N ALA A 56 -1.90 1.93 4.29
CA ALA A 56 -2.32 2.26 2.93
C ALA A 56 -2.88 1.00 2.25
N GLN A 57 -3.97 1.19 1.50
CA GLN A 57 -4.69 0.10 0.84
C GLN A 57 -5.00 0.45 -0.61
N ARG A 58 -4.88 -0.54 -1.49
CA ARG A 58 -5.40 -0.49 -2.86
C ARG A 58 -6.17 -1.78 -3.17
N LEU A 59 -7.23 -1.66 -3.95
CA LEU A 59 -7.99 -2.81 -4.44
C LEU A 59 -7.54 -3.16 -5.86
N VAL A 60 -7.02 -4.38 -6.03
CA VAL A 60 -6.62 -4.91 -7.35
C VAL A 60 -7.60 -5.99 -7.81
N ARG A 61 -7.73 -6.14 -9.13
CA ARG A 61 -8.58 -7.18 -9.72
C ARG A 61 -7.93 -8.54 -9.54
N ARG A 62 -8.71 -9.51 -9.11
CA ARG A 62 -8.29 -10.90 -8.95
C ARG A 62 -8.47 -11.66 -10.26
N VAL A 63 -7.44 -12.40 -10.71
CA VAL A 63 -7.56 -13.26 -11.90
C VAL A 63 -8.64 -14.31 -11.65
N CYS A 64 -9.49 -14.52 -12.64
CA CYS A 64 -10.59 -15.47 -12.54
C CYS A 64 -10.08 -16.88 -12.24
N PRO A 65 -10.55 -17.53 -11.16
CA PRO A 65 -10.08 -18.88 -10.82
C PRO A 65 -10.54 -19.95 -11.83
N ALA A 66 -11.64 -19.69 -12.57
CA ALA A 66 -12.18 -20.64 -13.53
C ALA A 66 -11.46 -20.63 -14.88
N CYS A 67 -11.04 -19.45 -15.38
CA CYS A 67 -10.43 -19.31 -16.70
C CYS A 67 -8.99 -18.78 -16.71
N GLY A 68 -8.44 -18.45 -15.53
CA GLY A 68 -7.06 -17.96 -15.46
C GLY A 68 -6.06 -19.01 -15.94
N ILE A 69 -5.15 -18.59 -16.82
CA ILE A 69 -4.13 -19.43 -17.48
C ILE A 69 -2.79 -19.18 -16.81
N VAL A 70 -2.08 -20.23 -16.44
CA VAL A 70 -0.70 -20.15 -15.96
C VAL A 70 0.24 -20.22 -17.16
N ARG A 71 1.12 -19.24 -17.28
CA ARG A 71 2.17 -19.22 -18.32
C ARG A 71 3.46 -18.64 -17.79
N GLU A 72 4.55 -18.82 -18.50
CA GLU A 72 5.80 -18.15 -18.17
C GLU A 72 5.66 -16.63 -18.36
N ALA A 73 6.26 -15.88 -17.43
CA ALA A 73 6.30 -14.43 -17.48
C ALA A 73 7.16 -13.94 -18.66
N THR A 74 6.68 -12.96 -19.39
CA THR A 74 7.44 -12.30 -20.46
C THR A 74 8.59 -11.48 -19.87
N ALA A 75 9.58 -11.12 -20.70
CA ALA A 75 10.71 -10.29 -20.27
C ALA A 75 10.26 -8.95 -19.65
N GLY A 76 9.22 -8.32 -20.22
CA GLY A 76 8.63 -7.08 -19.67
C GLY A 76 7.99 -7.31 -18.30
N GLU A 77 7.25 -8.39 -18.12
CA GLU A 77 6.65 -8.75 -16.82
C GLU A 77 7.72 -9.07 -15.79
N LYS A 78 8.77 -9.81 -16.14
CA LYS A 78 9.92 -10.08 -15.26
C LYS A 78 10.55 -8.77 -14.77
N LYS A 79 10.72 -7.76 -15.64
CA LYS A 79 11.22 -6.43 -15.28
C LYS A 79 10.30 -5.71 -14.28
N ILE A 80 8.99 -5.73 -14.53
CA ILE A 80 7.98 -5.12 -13.62
C ILE A 80 7.99 -5.81 -12.25
N LEU A 81 8.12 -7.14 -12.24
CA LEU A 81 8.21 -7.97 -11.03
C LEU A 81 9.56 -7.84 -10.30
N GLY A 82 10.49 -7.01 -10.80
CA GLY A 82 11.78 -6.77 -10.16
C GLY A 82 12.77 -7.93 -10.26
N ILE A 83 12.56 -8.83 -11.24
CA ILE A 83 13.40 -10.01 -11.44
C ILE A 83 14.61 -9.62 -12.27
N LYS A 84 15.78 -9.63 -11.65
CA LYS A 84 17.06 -9.23 -12.27
C LYS A 84 17.57 -10.27 -13.28
N ASP A 85 17.30 -11.54 -13.04
CA ASP A 85 17.75 -12.65 -13.89
C ASP A 85 16.69 -12.96 -14.98
N PRO A 86 16.95 -12.61 -16.27
CA PRO A 86 16.01 -12.85 -17.35
C PRO A 86 15.84 -14.35 -17.67
N THR A 87 16.82 -15.19 -17.30
CA THR A 87 16.79 -16.64 -17.56
C THR A 87 15.93 -17.38 -16.53
N ARG A 88 15.65 -16.79 -15.39
CA ARG A 88 14.83 -17.39 -14.34
C ARG A 88 13.40 -17.61 -14.84
N ARG A 89 12.97 -18.86 -14.91
CA ARG A 89 11.59 -19.20 -15.25
C ARG A 89 10.67 -18.90 -14.09
N ILE A 90 9.68 -18.06 -14.36
CA ILE A 90 8.64 -17.66 -13.38
C ILE A 90 7.30 -17.76 -14.05
N ASN A 91 6.39 -18.44 -13.39
CA ASN A 91 5.01 -18.56 -13.85
C ASN A 91 4.17 -17.43 -13.28
N VAL A 92 3.36 -16.83 -14.12
CA VAL A 92 2.33 -15.86 -13.75
C VAL A 92 0.97 -16.38 -14.21
N ARG A 93 -0.08 -15.97 -13.50
CA ARG A 93 -1.44 -16.30 -13.87
C ARG A 93 -2.09 -15.12 -14.58
N THR A 94 -2.47 -15.32 -15.82
CA THR A 94 -3.08 -14.30 -16.69
C THR A 94 -4.59 -14.50 -16.83
N PRO A 95 -5.34 -13.44 -17.19
CA PRO A 95 -6.73 -13.57 -17.59
C PRO A 95 -6.87 -14.58 -18.74
N GLY A 96 -7.89 -15.42 -18.66
CA GLY A 96 -8.19 -16.45 -19.66
C GLY A 96 -9.31 -16.06 -20.63
N HIS A 97 -10.12 -17.03 -21.03
CA HIS A 97 -11.04 -16.97 -22.16
C HIS A 97 -12.15 -15.92 -22.09
N LYS A 98 -12.49 -15.35 -23.27
CA LYS A 98 -13.60 -14.39 -23.42
C LYS A 98 -15.00 -15.01 -23.18
N GLU A 99 -15.13 -16.33 -23.24
CA GLU A 99 -16.42 -17.04 -23.07
C GLU A 99 -16.65 -17.59 -21.66
N CYS A 100 -15.86 -17.18 -20.68
CA CYS A 100 -16.01 -17.66 -19.32
C CYS A 100 -17.27 -17.09 -18.67
N VAL A 101 -18.25 -17.94 -18.39
CA VAL A 101 -19.52 -17.58 -17.74
C VAL A 101 -19.30 -16.96 -16.36
N ARG A 102 -18.28 -17.41 -15.59
CA ARG A 102 -18.02 -16.95 -14.24
C ARG A 102 -17.58 -15.48 -14.18
N CYS A 103 -16.78 -15.02 -15.12
CA CYS A 103 -16.29 -13.65 -15.13
C CYS A 103 -16.90 -12.78 -16.25
N GLY A 104 -17.83 -13.31 -17.01
CA GLY A 104 -18.43 -12.62 -18.17
C GLY A 104 -17.39 -12.23 -19.23
N GLY A 105 -16.39 -13.09 -19.45
CA GLY A 105 -15.33 -12.86 -20.45
C GLY A 105 -14.24 -11.86 -20.07
N THR A 106 -14.31 -11.24 -18.86
CA THR A 106 -13.32 -10.22 -18.43
C THR A 106 -11.98 -10.80 -18.00
N GLY A 107 -11.91 -12.10 -17.70
CA GLY A 107 -10.74 -12.78 -17.16
C GLY A 107 -10.45 -12.45 -15.69
N TYR A 108 -11.25 -11.59 -15.05
CA TYR A 108 -11.11 -11.20 -13.65
C TYR A 108 -12.42 -11.47 -12.87
N TYR A 109 -12.29 -11.90 -11.64
CA TYR A 109 -13.43 -12.15 -10.77
C TYR A 109 -13.16 -11.71 -9.34
N GLY A 110 -13.87 -10.67 -8.92
CA GLY A 110 -13.68 -10.03 -7.62
C GLY A 110 -12.44 -9.15 -7.52
N ARG A 111 -12.25 -8.61 -6.34
CA ARG A 111 -11.13 -7.74 -5.97
C ARG A 111 -10.47 -8.25 -4.71
N ILE A 112 -9.20 -7.91 -4.51
CA ILE A 112 -8.46 -8.22 -3.29
C ILE A 112 -7.70 -6.96 -2.85
N GLY A 113 -7.63 -6.74 -1.54
CA GLY A 113 -6.84 -5.65 -0.97
C GLY A 113 -5.37 -6.01 -0.96
N ILE A 114 -4.55 -5.07 -1.39
CA ILE A 114 -3.11 -5.04 -1.12
C ILE A 114 -2.85 -3.95 -0.11
N TYR A 115 -1.91 -4.20 0.78
CA TYR A 115 -1.67 -3.35 1.94
C TYR A 115 -0.20 -2.99 2.05
N GLU A 116 0.03 -1.77 2.51
CA GLU A 116 1.28 -1.27 3.04
C GLU A 116 1.00 -0.88 4.49
N ILE A 117 1.66 -1.53 5.42
CA ILE A 117 1.44 -1.33 6.85
C ILE A 117 2.71 -0.76 7.44
N MET A 118 2.61 0.46 7.95
CA MET A 118 3.70 1.23 8.55
C MET A 118 3.41 1.44 10.03
N PRO A 119 3.92 0.59 10.92
CA PRO A 119 3.88 0.87 12.36
C PRO A 119 4.83 2.01 12.69
N VAL A 120 4.44 2.90 13.60
CA VAL A 120 5.30 4.00 14.04
C VAL A 120 6.25 3.50 15.12
N THR A 121 7.45 3.08 14.69
CA THR A 121 8.56 2.66 15.55
C THR A 121 9.23 3.85 16.24
N ALA A 122 10.11 3.60 17.21
CA ALA A 122 10.86 4.65 17.90
C ALA A 122 11.68 5.53 16.94
N ASP A 123 12.37 4.91 15.98
CA ASP A 123 13.18 5.64 15.00
C ASP A 123 12.30 6.48 14.06
N LEU A 124 11.17 5.90 13.63
CA LEU A 124 10.21 6.62 12.79
C LEU A 124 9.60 7.80 13.53
N ARG A 125 9.28 7.64 14.83
CA ARG A 125 8.79 8.72 15.69
C ARG A 125 9.79 9.87 15.80
N GLN A 126 11.09 9.56 15.97
CA GLN A 126 12.15 10.58 15.98
C GLN A 126 12.25 11.32 14.63
N ALA A 127 12.14 10.60 13.52
CA ALA A 127 12.18 11.20 12.19
C ALA A 127 10.96 12.12 11.95
N ILE A 128 9.77 11.70 12.37
CA ILE A 128 8.55 12.52 12.31
C ILE A 128 8.73 13.80 13.15
N ASN A 129 9.27 13.70 14.37
CA ASN A 129 9.53 14.86 15.22
C ASN A 129 10.48 15.87 14.57
N ARG A 130 11.49 15.40 13.81
CA ARG A 130 12.42 16.25 13.06
C ARG A 130 11.79 16.87 11.81
N GLY A 131 10.61 16.44 11.41
CA GLY A 131 9.94 16.90 10.19
C GLY A 131 10.57 16.35 8.93
N GLU A 132 11.12 15.13 8.97
CA GLU A 132 11.69 14.47 7.81
C GLU A 132 10.63 14.27 6.71
N ASN A 133 11.08 14.27 5.46
CA ASN A 133 10.21 14.09 4.30
C ASN A 133 9.71 12.63 4.16
N ALA A 134 8.72 12.42 3.29
CA ALA A 134 8.09 11.11 3.10
C ALA A 134 9.09 10.04 2.63
N ASP A 135 10.10 10.40 1.83
CA ASP A 135 11.09 9.44 1.31
C ASP A 135 11.97 8.89 2.43
N VAL A 136 12.42 9.74 3.35
CA VAL A 136 13.19 9.33 4.53
C VAL A 136 12.34 8.48 5.48
N LEU A 137 11.07 8.86 5.70
CA LEU A 137 10.15 8.07 6.51
C LEU A 137 9.90 6.68 5.91
N GLU A 138 9.74 6.58 4.59
CA GLU A 138 9.59 5.31 3.88
C GLU A 138 10.84 4.44 4.02
N GLU A 139 12.04 5.02 3.85
CA GLU A 139 13.31 4.30 3.99
C GLU A 139 13.46 3.72 5.39
N ILE A 140 13.20 4.50 6.44
CA ILE A 140 13.23 4.01 7.82
C ILE A 140 12.20 2.88 8.02
N ALA A 141 10.98 3.04 7.53
CA ALA A 141 9.95 2.01 7.65
C ALA A 141 10.33 0.70 6.94
N LEU A 142 11.00 0.78 5.78
CA LEU A 142 11.52 -0.38 5.05
C LEU A 142 12.58 -1.13 5.85
N THR A 143 13.48 -0.44 6.56
CA THR A 143 14.48 -1.11 7.43
C THR A 143 13.82 -1.88 8.57
N HIS A 144 12.64 -1.46 9.03
CA HIS A 144 11.83 -2.15 10.03
C HIS A 144 10.86 -3.19 9.43
N GLY A 145 11.02 -3.56 8.16
CA GLY A 145 10.29 -4.66 7.53
C GLY A 145 8.95 -4.27 6.89
N MET A 146 8.67 -2.97 6.73
CA MET A 146 7.52 -2.54 5.94
C MET A 146 7.64 -3.06 4.51
N LYS A 147 6.52 -3.47 3.93
CA LYS A 147 6.41 -3.77 2.50
C LYS A 147 5.58 -2.69 1.84
N THR A 148 6.12 -2.07 0.79
CA THR A 148 5.35 -1.09 0.00
C THR A 148 4.16 -1.75 -0.70
N LEU A 149 3.19 -0.95 -1.13
CA LEU A 149 2.07 -1.43 -1.95
C LEU A 149 2.57 -2.19 -3.18
N ARG A 150 3.65 -1.71 -3.81
CA ARG A 150 4.27 -2.37 -4.96
C ARG A 150 4.84 -3.74 -4.61
N MET A 151 5.58 -3.85 -3.51
CA MET A 151 6.13 -5.14 -3.05
C MET A 151 5.03 -6.14 -2.72
N SER A 152 3.96 -5.68 -2.04
CA SER A 152 2.78 -6.50 -1.74
C SER A 152 2.08 -6.97 -3.01
N ALA A 153 1.93 -6.11 -4.01
CA ALA A 153 1.34 -6.46 -5.29
C ALA A 153 2.17 -7.48 -6.07
N ILE A 154 3.49 -7.33 -6.07
CA ILE A 154 4.42 -8.29 -6.69
C ILE A 154 4.26 -9.68 -6.03
N ASP A 155 4.18 -9.74 -4.71
CA ASP A 155 3.97 -11.00 -3.99
C ASP A 155 2.65 -11.68 -4.41
N TYR A 156 1.54 -10.91 -4.51
CA TYR A 156 0.27 -11.45 -5.03
C TYR A 156 0.34 -11.88 -6.50
N ALA A 157 1.13 -11.20 -7.32
CA ALA A 157 1.33 -11.59 -8.72
C ALA A 157 2.11 -12.90 -8.83
N LEU A 158 3.15 -13.07 -8.04
CA LEU A 158 3.95 -14.30 -7.99
C LEU A 158 3.14 -15.49 -7.46
N ARG A 159 2.18 -15.24 -6.57
CA ARG A 159 1.21 -16.26 -6.10
C ARG A 159 0.08 -16.54 -7.12
N GLY A 160 0.08 -15.87 -8.27
CA GLY A 160 -0.95 -16.05 -9.30
C GLY A 160 -2.34 -15.52 -8.92
N ILE A 161 -2.44 -14.61 -7.95
CA ILE A 161 -3.71 -14.04 -7.48
C ILE A 161 -4.14 -12.89 -8.38
N THR A 162 -3.21 -12.04 -8.77
CA THR A 162 -3.45 -10.89 -9.65
C THR A 162 -2.33 -10.75 -10.67
N LEU A 163 -2.61 -10.06 -11.77
CA LEU A 163 -1.60 -9.54 -12.69
C LEU A 163 -1.78 -8.03 -12.89
N SER A 164 -2.74 -7.42 -12.19
CA SER A 164 -3.07 -6.01 -12.33
C SER A 164 -2.09 -5.14 -11.51
N LEU A 165 -0.83 -5.04 -11.99
CA LEU A 165 0.22 -4.22 -11.36
C LEU A 165 0.28 -2.78 -11.91
N ILE A 166 -0.56 -2.47 -12.92
CA ILE A 166 -0.45 -1.25 -13.74
C ILE A 166 -0.91 0.02 -12.98
N HIS A 167 -1.56 -0.12 -11.84
CA HIS A 167 -2.18 0.98 -11.09
C HIS A 167 -1.63 1.14 -9.66
N ILE A 168 -0.41 0.67 -9.42
CA ILE A 168 0.23 0.71 -8.09
C ILE A 168 1.52 1.50 -8.16
#